data_78dfb8038fd4570138120901189ac55c
#
_entry.id   78dfb8038fd4570138120901189ac55c
#
_cell.length_a   1.000
_cell.length_b   1.000
_cell.length_c   1.000
_cell.angle_alpha   90.00
_cell.angle_beta   90.00
_cell.angle_gamma   90.00
#
_symmetry.space_group_name_H-M   'P 1'
#
loop_
_entity.id
_entity.type
_entity.pdbx_description
1 polymer ?
#
loop_
_entity_poly.entity_id
_entity_poly.type
_entity_poly.pdbx_seq_one_letter_code
_entity_poly.pdbx_strand_id
1 'polypeptide(L)'
;MTLPAVAFAESFDLEAAFADVSEYWSPKVVAQVNDQYVKVAKVRGQLVWHDHANEDELFFVVRGHLRIEYEGGRVVDLPAGSMHVVPRGTQHNPVADDECWIVLIEPVQTKHTGEVQSPLTRTIDEQLGQAH
;
A
#
# COMPACT_ATOMS: atom_id res chain seq x y z
N MET A 1 -10.87 -15.96 13.35
CA MET A 1 -9.61 -16.62 12.99
C MET A 1 -8.44 -15.70 13.30
N THR A 2 -7.43 -16.25 13.91
CA THR A 2 -6.21 -15.48 14.18
C THR A 2 -5.36 -15.46 12.93
N LEU A 3 -4.98 -14.27 12.47
CA LEU A 3 -4.04 -14.16 11.39
C LEU A 3 -2.67 -14.65 11.85
N PRO A 4 -1.89 -15.28 10.95
CA PRO A 4 -0.56 -15.72 11.32
C PRO A 4 0.28 -14.52 11.73
N ALA A 5 1.08 -14.72 12.77
CA ALA A 5 2.00 -13.68 13.19
C ALA A 5 3.01 -13.43 12.06
N VAL A 6 3.12 -12.19 11.65
CA VAL A 6 4.28 -11.73 10.92
C VAL A 6 5.40 -11.65 11.96
N ALA A 7 6.64 -11.93 11.59
CA ALA A 7 7.75 -12.08 12.54
C ALA A 7 8.09 -10.77 13.25
N PHE A 8 7.38 -10.47 14.32
CA PHE A 8 7.40 -9.14 14.93
C PHE A 8 8.60 -8.89 15.85
N ALA A 9 9.17 -9.96 16.39
CA ALA A 9 10.29 -9.83 17.32
C ALA A 9 11.62 -9.61 16.60
N GLU A 10 11.68 -9.91 15.32
CA GLU A 10 12.89 -9.78 14.52
C GLU A 10 12.89 -8.45 13.77
N SER A 11 14.04 -7.81 13.72
CA SER A 11 14.21 -6.68 12.83
C SER A 11 14.30 -7.17 11.38
N PHE A 12 13.94 -6.33 10.44
CA PHE A 12 14.10 -6.65 9.03
C PHE A 12 14.65 -5.43 8.30
N ASP A 13 15.38 -5.69 7.23
CA ASP A 13 15.91 -4.66 6.37
C ASP A 13 14.85 -4.30 5.32
N LEU A 14 14.53 -3.02 5.23
CA LEU A 14 13.50 -2.56 4.31
C LEU A 14 13.86 -2.86 2.85
N GLU A 15 15.13 -2.68 2.49
CA GLU A 15 15.57 -2.95 1.13
C GLU A 15 15.44 -4.43 0.78
N ALA A 16 15.77 -5.31 1.72
CA ALA A 16 15.58 -6.76 1.55
C ALA A 16 14.11 -7.11 1.40
N ALA A 17 13.22 -6.42 2.13
CA ALA A 17 11.78 -6.63 1.98
C ALA A 17 11.32 -6.29 0.56
N PHE A 18 11.81 -5.21 -0.02
CA PHE A 18 11.50 -4.85 -1.39
C PHE A 18 12.07 -5.83 -2.41
N ALA A 19 13.22 -6.45 -2.12
CA ALA A 19 13.82 -7.43 -3.03
C ALA A 19 12.90 -8.64 -3.27
N ASP A 20 12.03 -8.95 -2.33
CA ASP A 20 11.05 -10.03 -2.46
C ASP A 20 9.79 -9.63 -3.24
N VAL A 21 9.66 -8.36 -3.60
CA VAL A 21 8.50 -7.88 -4.36
C VAL A 21 8.82 -7.96 -5.85
N SER A 22 8.12 -8.85 -6.56
CA SER A 22 8.39 -9.13 -7.98
C SER A 22 7.32 -8.58 -8.91
N GLU A 23 6.18 -8.12 -8.39
CA GLU A 23 5.08 -7.63 -9.20
C GLU A 23 4.68 -6.22 -8.75
N TYR A 24 4.30 -5.39 -9.71
CA TYR A 24 3.74 -4.06 -9.40
C TYR A 24 2.33 -4.19 -8.81
N TRP A 25 2.00 -3.28 -7.92
CA TRP A 25 0.67 -3.19 -7.31
C TRP A 25 0.30 -4.46 -6.55
N SER A 26 1.28 -5.10 -5.93
CA SER A 26 1.09 -6.33 -5.15
C SER A 26 1.66 -6.15 -3.75
N PRO A 27 0.95 -5.46 -2.86
CA PRO A 27 1.45 -5.16 -1.52
C PRO A 27 1.72 -6.44 -0.73
N LYS A 28 2.79 -6.41 0.07
CA LYS A 28 3.12 -7.47 1.01
C LYS A 28 3.14 -6.92 2.42
N VAL A 29 2.47 -7.60 3.34
CA VAL A 29 2.52 -7.28 4.76
C VAL A 29 3.88 -7.74 5.30
N VAL A 30 4.62 -6.82 5.90
CA VAL A 30 5.94 -7.09 6.46
C VAL A 30 5.99 -6.92 7.98
N ALA A 31 5.01 -6.22 8.56
CA ALA A 31 4.93 -6.02 10.00
C ALA A 31 3.51 -5.63 10.40
N GLN A 32 3.26 -5.67 11.70
CA GLN A 32 2.00 -5.22 12.28
C GLN A 32 2.29 -4.43 13.55
N VAL A 33 1.64 -3.30 13.69
CA VAL A 33 1.70 -2.46 14.89
C VAL A 33 0.26 -2.30 15.37
N ASN A 34 -0.10 -2.92 16.48
CA ASN A 34 -1.48 -2.97 16.96
C ASN A 34 -2.44 -3.41 15.84
N ASP A 35 -3.41 -2.59 15.49
CA ASP A 35 -4.40 -2.86 14.43
C ASP A 35 -3.97 -2.34 13.05
N GLN A 36 -2.69 -2.04 12.88
CA GLN A 36 -2.16 -1.53 11.62
C GLN A 36 -1.19 -2.52 10.99
N TYR A 37 -1.34 -2.76 9.69
CA TYR A 37 -0.31 -3.44 8.91
C TYR A 37 0.67 -2.45 8.33
N VAL A 38 1.94 -2.86 8.30
CA VAL A 38 2.98 -2.20 7.51
C VAL A 38 3.18 -3.04 6.26
N LYS A 39 3.03 -2.42 5.09
CA LYS A 39 3.12 -3.11 3.80
C LYS A 39 4.18 -2.45 2.94
N VAL A 40 4.82 -3.23 2.09
CA VAL A 40 5.72 -2.72 1.05
C VAL A 40 5.13 -3.06 -0.31
N ALA A 41 5.32 -2.15 -1.27
CA ALA A 41 4.87 -2.38 -2.64
C ALA A 41 5.78 -1.64 -3.61
N LYS A 42 5.97 -2.23 -4.79
CA LYS A 42 6.52 -1.53 -5.94
C LYS A 42 5.36 -1.17 -6.84
N VAL A 43 5.38 0.05 -7.36
CA VAL A 43 4.29 0.55 -8.18
C VAL A 43 4.85 1.22 -9.43
N ARG A 44 4.09 1.12 -10.53
CA ARG A 44 4.38 1.80 -11.78
C ARG A 44 3.08 1.88 -12.57
N GLY A 45 2.85 3.03 -13.23
CA GLY A 45 1.58 3.29 -13.89
C GLY A 45 0.55 3.74 -12.88
N GLN A 46 -0.70 3.43 -13.12
CA GLN A 46 -1.78 3.82 -12.22
C GLN A 46 -2.49 2.60 -11.65
N LEU A 47 -3.04 2.77 -10.45
CA LEU A 47 -3.87 1.74 -9.83
C LEU A 47 -5.29 1.85 -10.39
N VAL A 48 -6.24 2.21 -9.56
CA VAL A 48 -7.62 2.50 -9.93
C VAL A 48 -8.14 3.59 -9.01
N TRP A 49 -9.14 4.31 -9.46
CA TRP A 49 -9.89 5.23 -8.62
C TRP A 49 -10.69 4.44 -7.59
N HIS A 50 -10.51 4.75 -6.32
CA HIS A 50 -11.19 4.05 -5.23
C HIS A 50 -11.15 4.90 -3.96
N ASP A 51 -11.87 4.43 -2.95
CA ASP A 51 -11.78 4.98 -1.60
C ASP A 51 -11.81 3.86 -0.58
N HIS A 52 -11.48 4.21 0.66
CA HIS A 52 -11.62 3.33 1.82
C HIS A 52 -12.55 4.04 2.78
N ALA A 53 -13.78 3.52 2.92
CA ALA A 53 -14.84 4.22 3.64
C ALA A 53 -14.50 4.49 5.11
N ASN A 54 -13.74 3.58 5.73
CA ASN A 54 -13.49 3.60 7.17
C ASN A 54 -12.02 3.64 7.55
N GLU A 55 -11.11 3.69 6.59
CA GLU A 55 -9.67 3.61 6.88
C GLU A 55 -8.92 4.79 6.27
N ASP A 56 -8.07 5.40 7.09
CA ASP A 56 -7.02 6.29 6.61
C ASP A 56 -5.87 5.43 6.12
N GLU A 57 -5.15 5.91 5.12
CA GLU A 57 -4.04 5.16 4.52
C GLU A 57 -2.82 6.05 4.44
N LEU A 58 -1.73 5.66 5.12
CA LEU A 58 -0.48 6.40 5.06
C LEU A 58 0.39 5.83 3.95
N PHE A 59 0.91 6.72 3.11
CA PHE A 59 1.89 6.42 2.07
C PHE A 59 3.23 7.02 2.46
N PHE A 60 4.30 6.26 2.35
CA PHE A 60 5.67 6.74 2.47
C PHE A 60 6.45 6.29 1.24
N VAL A 61 7.06 7.23 0.52
CA VAL A 61 7.84 6.92 -0.68
C VAL A 61 9.29 6.70 -0.29
N VAL A 62 9.80 5.51 -0.56
CA VAL A 62 11.19 5.12 -0.29
C VAL A 62 12.09 5.47 -1.47
N ARG A 63 11.64 5.18 -2.68
CA ARG A 63 12.35 5.47 -3.93
C ARG A 63 11.37 5.88 -5.01
N GLY A 64 11.82 6.77 -5.87
CA GLY A 64 11.02 7.22 -6.98
C GLY A 64 10.11 8.38 -6.62
N HIS A 65 9.00 8.48 -7.32
CA HIS A 65 8.05 9.58 -7.17
C HIS A 65 6.64 9.03 -7.33
N LEU A 66 5.79 9.31 -6.36
CA LEU A 66 4.37 8.95 -6.40
C LEU A 66 3.56 10.23 -6.46
N ARG A 67 2.47 10.23 -7.21
CA ARG A 67 1.46 11.26 -7.04
C ARG A 67 0.14 10.60 -6.68
N ILE A 68 -0.56 11.20 -5.76
CA ILE A 68 -1.92 10.79 -5.41
C ILE A 68 -2.85 11.78 -6.07
N GLU A 69 -3.64 11.29 -7.01
CA GLU A 69 -4.66 12.09 -7.68
C GLU A 69 -5.96 11.96 -6.91
N TYR A 70 -6.57 13.10 -6.60
CA TYR A 70 -7.83 13.17 -5.88
C TYR A 70 -8.94 13.62 -6.82
N GLU A 71 -10.16 13.16 -6.53
CA GLU A 71 -11.35 13.68 -7.21
C GLU A 71 -11.41 15.19 -7.07
N GLY A 72 -11.77 15.89 -8.16
CA GLY A 72 -11.80 17.34 -8.18
C GLY A 72 -10.51 17.99 -8.65
N GLY A 73 -9.51 17.21 -9.05
CA GLY A 73 -8.31 17.71 -9.70
C GLY A 73 -7.13 18.02 -8.79
N ARG A 74 -7.26 17.81 -7.49
CA ARG A 74 -6.12 17.97 -6.58
C ARG A 74 -5.12 16.84 -6.81
N VAL A 75 -3.84 17.18 -6.84
CA VAL A 75 -2.75 16.22 -6.94
C VAL A 75 -1.76 16.48 -5.82
N VAL A 76 -1.37 15.42 -5.12
CA VAL A 76 -0.32 15.47 -4.10
C VAL A 76 0.90 14.76 -4.64
N ASP A 77 2.01 15.48 -4.76
CA ASP A 77 3.28 14.94 -5.22
C ASP A 77 4.12 14.46 -4.06
N LEU A 78 4.64 13.24 -4.17
CA LEU A 78 5.41 12.59 -3.13
C LEU A 78 6.76 12.12 -3.69
N PRO A 79 7.78 12.98 -3.65
CA PRO A 79 9.14 12.52 -3.95
C PRO A 79 9.65 11.58 -2.85
N ALA A 80 10.76 10.89 -3.11
CA ALA A 80 11.37 9.99 -2.14
C ALA A 80 11.59 10.70 -0.79
N GLY A 81 11.23 10.04 0.29
CA GLY A 81 11.31 10.57 1.65
C GLY A 81 10.04 11.28 2.12
N SER A 82 9.02 11.41 1.26
CA SER A 82 7.76 12.09 1.61
C SER A 82 6.73 11.12 2.14
N MET A 83 5.88 11.62 3.01
CA MET A 83 4.73 10.89 3.56
C MET A 83 3.44 11.66 3.31
N HIS A 84 2.36 10.92 3.19
CA HIS A 84 1.03 11.52 3.02
C HIS A 84 -0.03 10.56 3.53
N VAL A 85 -1.03 11.07 4.23
CA VAL A 85 -2.18 10.28 4.65
C VAL A 85 -3.34 10.59 3.73
N VAL A 86 -3.86 9.56 3.07
CA VAL A 86 -5.12 9.65 2.32
C VAL A 86 -6.25 9.46 3.33
N PRO A 87 -7.10 10.48 3.54
CA PRO A 87 -8.20 10.37 4.50
C PRO A 87 -9.25 9.36 4.05
N ARG A 88 -9.85 8.70 5.01
CA ARG A 88 -10.98 7.79 4.73
C ARG A 88 -12.07 8.50 3.92
N GLY A 89 -12.75 7.75 3.09
CA GLY A 89 -13.87 8.24 2.30
C GLY A 89 -13.50 9.18 1.16
N THR A 90 -12.23 9.28 0.81
CA THR A 90 -11.76 10.19 -0.23
C THR A 90 -11.36 9.43 -1.48
N GLN A 91 -12.02 9.70 -2.61
CA GLN A 91 -11.71 9.09 -3.89
C GLN A 91 -10.33 9.53 -4.37
N HIS A 92 -9.49 8.56 -4.67
CA HIS A 92 -8.11 8.81 -5.07
C HIS A 92 -7.59 7.73 -6.01
N ASN A 93 -6.51 8.06 -6.71
CA ASN A 93 -5.83 7.12 -7.59
C ASN A 93 -4.32 7.36 -7.48
N PRO A 94 -3.55 6.40 -6.94
CA PRO A 94 -2.10 6.50 -6.93
C PRO A 94 -1.51 6.28 -8.32
N VAL A 95 -0.54 7.10 -8.71
CA VAL A 95 0.09 7.04 -10.02
C VAL A 95 1.60 7.23 -9.88
N ALA A 96 2.37 6.40 -10.55
CA ALA A 96 3.82 6.54 -10.64
C ALA A 96 4.25 6.38 -12.09
N ASP A 97 4.91 7.38 -12.66
CA ASP A 97 5.34 7.33 -14.06
C ASP A 97 6.46 6.31 -14.27
N ASP A 98 7.34 6.19 -13.30
CA ASP A 98 8.43 5.21 -13.28
C ASP A 98 8.32 4.35 -12.03
N GLU A 99 9.13 3.30 -11.92
CA GLU A 99 9.10 2.41 -10.75
C GLU A 99 9.29 3.21 -9.47
N CYS A 100 8.38 2.97 -8.52
CA CYS A 100 8.35 3.66 -7.24
C CYS A 100 8.18 2.62 -6.13
N TRP A 101 8.92 2.79 -5.04
CA TRP A 101 8.86 1.89 -3.89
C TRP A 101 8.18 2.62 -2.75
N ILE A 102 7.12 2.03 -2.22
CA ILE A 102 6.31 2.65 -1.18
C ILE A 102 6.13 1.72 0.02
N VAL A 103 5.98 2.35 1.18
CA VAL A 103 5.50 1.71 2.40
C VAL A 103 4.10 2.23 2.66
N LEU A 104 3.19 1.32 2.96
CA LEU A 104 1.82 1.64 3.35
C LEU A 104 1.63 1.26 4.81
N ILE A 105 0.94 2.11 5.57
CA ILE A 105 0.50 1.78 6.93
C ILE A 105 -0.99 2.05 6.98
N GLU A 106 -1.75 1.01 7.30
CA GLU A 106 -3.20 1.06 7.25
C GLU A 106 -3.81 -0.01 8.15
N PRO A 107 -5.06 0.18 8.60
CA PRO A 107 -5.74 -0.82 9.41
C PRO A 107 -5.77 -2.20 8.75
N VAL A 108 -5.72 -3.25 9.58
CA VAL A 108 -5.58 -4.64 9.09
C VAL A 108 -6.72 -5.08 8.19
N GLN A 109 -7.91 -4.47 8.30
CA GLN A 109 -9.08 -4.81 7.48
C GLN A 109 -9.12 -4.06 6.15
N THR A 110 -8.15 -3.17 5.87
CA THR A 110 -8.18 -2.33 4.66
C THR A 110 -8.07 -3.19 3.41
N LYS A 111 -9.06 -3.05 2.54
CA LYS A 111 -9.07 -3.74 1.25
C LYS A 111 -8.23 -2.95 0.24
N HIS A 112 -7.42 -3.64 -0.55
CA HIS A 112 -6.45 -3.05 -1.47
C HIS A 112 -7.03 -1.91 -2.33
N THR A 113 -8.17 -2.14 -2.93
CA THR A 113 -8.83 -1.16 -3.79
C THR A 113 -10.24 -0.83 -3.29
N GLY A 114 -10.45 -0.86 -1.97
CA GLY A 114 -11.75 -0.63 -1.38
C GLY A 114 -12.78 -1.63 -1.89
N GLU A 115 -13.94 -1.16 -2.30
CA GLU A 115 -14.99 -2.01 -2.86
C GLU A 115 -14.85 -2.20 -4.38
N VAL A 116 -13.87 -1.55 -5.01
CA VAL A 116 -13.62 -1.70 -6.45
C VAL A 116 -12.86 -2.99 -6.71
N GLN A 117 -13.32 -3.79 -7.66
CA GLN A 117 -12.61 -4.97 -8.12
C GLN A 117 -11.91 -4.67 -9.43
N SER A 118 -10.64 -5.05 -9.54
CA SER A 118 -9.86 -4.87 -10.75
C SER A 118 -8.86 -6.03 -10.90
N PRO A 119 -8.27 -6.21 -12.09
CA PRO A 119 -7.21 -7.21 -12.26
C PRO A 119 -6.00 -6.99 -11.36
N LEU A 120 -5.83 -5.77 -10.83
CA LEU A 120 -4.72 -5.42 -9.95
C LEU A 120 -5.03 -5.66 -8.47
N THR A 121 -6.29 -5.87 -8.12
CA THR A 121 -6.70 -6.05 -6.72
C THR A 121 -6.10 -7.30 -6.11
N ARG A 122 -5.54 -7.18 -4.91
CA ARG A 122 -5.01 -8.29 -4.12
C ARG A 122 -5.79 -8.43 -2.83
N THR A 123 -6.14 -9.65 -2.48
CA THR A 123 -6.83 -9.93 -1.20
C THR A 123 -5.85 -9.73 -0.03
N ILE A 124 -6.41 -9.57 1.17
CA ILE A 124 -5.59 -9.47 2.38
C ILE A 124 -4.75 -10.73 2.56
N ASP A 125 -5.32 -11.90 2.30
CA ASP A 125 -4.58 -13.16 2.39
C ASP A 125 -3.41 -13.22 1.41
N GLU A 126 -3.61 -12.75 0.18
CA GLU A 126 -2.51 -12.66 -0.78
C GLU A 126 -1.41 -11.72 -0.31
N GLN A 127 -1.77 -10.60 0.33
CA GLN A 127 -0.82 -9.64 0.88
C GLN A 127 -0.03 -10.23 2.04
N LEU A 128 -0.61 -11.17 2.77
CA LEU A 128 0.04 -11.90 3.85
C LEU A 128 0.91 -13.05 3.32
N GLY A 129 0.90 -13.31 2.02
CA GLY A 129 1.67 -14.39 1.43
C GLY A 129 1.04 -15.76 1.60
N GLN A 130 -0.27 -15.82 1.86
CA GLN A 130 -0.98 -17.08 2.03
C GLN A 130 -1.47 -17.60 0.70
N ALA A 131 -1.26 -18.90 0.47
CA ALA A 131 -1.74 -19.57 -0.73
C ALA A 131 -3.24 -19.87 -0.64
N HIS A 132 -3.90 -19.86 -1.77
CA HIS A 132 -5.32 -20.16 -1.88
C HIS A 132 -5.55 -21.31 -2.83
#